data_da0a8e8de4951de68ea36bc468862050
#
_entry.id   da0a8e8de4951de68ea36bc468862050
#
_cell.length_a   1.000
_cell.length_b   1.000
_cell.length_c   1.000
_cell.angle_alpha   90.00
_cell.angle_beta   90.00
_cell.angle_gamma   90.00
#
_symmetry.space_group_name_H-M   'P 1'
#
loop_
_entity.id
_entity.type
_entity.pdbx_description
1 polymer ?
#
loop_
_entity_poly.entity_id
_entity_poly.type
_entity_poly.pdbx_seq_one_letter_code
_entity_poly.pdbx_strand_id
1 'polypeptide(L)'
;MIKEIDFYFDFISPYTYLAYKKIQSLSKNIKINYKPILLGGLHNLEGITAPAFIKPKLKHMVNDCLLIAKKNNFNFKWNSKFPINSLNIMRGYFSVNSLSRDQYIKTMFDAYWKDDLDISKEEILIPLLDQCRIDKDIFFKTIKDLVIKEKLKEATKNAHEKEIF
;
A
#
# COMPACT_ATOMS: atom_id res chain seq x y z
N MET A 1 24.75 3.76 15.66
CA MET A 1 24.40 3.23 14.32
C MET A 1 22.92 3.47 14.09
N ILE A 2 22.55 4.08 12.93
CA ILE A 2 21.16 4.20 12.51
C ILE A 2 20.70 2.79 12.12
N LYS A 3 19.63 2.33 12.75
CA LYS A 3 18.99 1.06 12.35
C LYS A 3 18.10 1.34 11.13
N GLU A 4 18.17 0.47 10.11
CA GLU A 4 17.33 0.57 8.92
C GLU A 4 16.38 -0.62 8.85
N ILE A 5 15.16 -0.36 8.37
CA ILE A 5 14.14 -1.39 8.14
C ILE A 5 13.62 -1.22 6.72
N ASP A 6 13.65 -2.28 5.92
CA ASP A 6 12.96 -2.35 4.63
C ASP A 6 11.50 -2.72 4.89
N PHE A 7 10.58 -1.83 4.50
CA PHE A 7 9.15 -2.01 4.66
C PHE A 7 8.49 -2.26 3.31
N TYR A 8 8.22 -3.52 3.02
CA TYR A 8 7.52 -3.93 1.81
C TYR A 8 6.02 -3.76 1.98
N PHE A 9 5.36 -3.13 0.99
CA PHE A 9 3.94 -2.80 1.12
C PHE A 9 3.19 -2.76 -0.22
N ASP A 10 1.90 -3.05 -0.12
CA ASP A 10 0.86 -2.66 -1.08
C ASP A 10 -0.27 -2.00 -0.30
N PHE A 11 -0.86 -0.92 -0.84
CA PHE A 11 -1.93 -0.18 -0.16
C PHE A 11 -3.16 -1.03 0.14
N ILE A 12 -3.42 -2.09 -0.65
CA ILE A 12 -4.55 -3.00 -0.41
C ILE A 12 -4.30 -4.04 0.67
N SER A 13 -3.09 -4.16 1.21
CA SER A 13 -2.82 -5.12 2.27
C SER A 13 -3.22 -4.56 3.63
N PRO A 14 -4.19 -5.17 4.34
CA PRO A 14 -4.59 -4.73 5.68
C PRO A 14 -3.45 -4.90 6.69
N TYR A 15 -2.65 -5.95 6.55
CA TYR A 15 -1.51 -6.18 7.42
C TYR A 15 -0.42 -5.12 7.24
N THR A 16 -0.16 -4.68 6.00
CA THR A 16 0.82 -3.59 5.79
C THR A 16 0.31 -2.24 6.31
N TYR A 17 -1.00 -1.97 6.26
CA TYR A 17 -1.55 -0.80 6.93
C TYR A 17 -1.33 -0.84 8.46
N LEU A 18 -1.64 -1.97 9.10
CA LEU A 18 -1.46 -2.13 10.54
C LEU A 18 0.02 -2.03 10.94
N ALA A 19 0.92 -2.64 10.14
CA ALA A 19 2.36 -2.51 10.32
C ALA A 19 2.83 -1.06 10.10
N TYR A 20 2.30 -0.35 9.08
CA TYR A 20 2.56 1.06 8.85
C TYR A 20 2.19 1.92 10.07
N LYS A 21 0.99 1.70 10.66
CA LYS A 21 0.59 2.40 11.88
C LYS A 21 1.54 2.10 13.05
N LYS A 22 2.04 0.88 13.15
CA LYS A 22 3.03 0.51 14.17
C LYS A 22 4.39 1.18 13.94
N ILE A 23 4.86 1.22 12.69
CA ILE A 23 6.10 1.88 12.28
C ILE A 23 6.09 3.37 12.66
N GLN A 24 4.95 4.05 12.51
CA GLN A 24 4.81 5.46 12.90
C GLN A 24 5.09 5.72 14.39
N SER A 25 4.97 4.70 15.24
CA SER A 25 5.27 4.79 16.68
C SER A 25 6.71 4.44 17.05
N LEU A 26 7.53 4.04 16.07
CA LEU A 26 8.93 3.69 16.31
C LEU A 26 9.79 4.94 16.55
N SER A 27 10.93 4.72 17.18
CA SER A 27 11.93 5.76 17.43
C SER A 27 12.38 6.43 16.12
N LYS A 28 12.55 7.76 16.15
CA LYS A 28 13.12 8.55 15.03
C LYS A 28 14.54 8.11 14.62
N ASN A 29 15.19 7.29 15.41
CA ASN A 29 16.52 6.73 15.12
C ASN A 29 16.46 5.50 14.20
N ILE A 30 15.26 5.12 13.75
CA ILE A 30 15.07 4.01 12.80
C ILE A 30 14.68 4.62 11.45
N LYS A 31 15.50 4.36 10.45
CA LYS A 31 15.20 4.76 9.07
C LYS A 31 14.32 3.69 8.41
N ILE A 32 13.20 4.10 7.84
CA ILE A 32 12.30 3.22 7.10
C ILE A 32 12.55 3.39 5.60
N ASN A 33 12.92 2.30 4.96
CA ASN A 33 13.06 2.23 3.51
C ASN A 33 11.77 1.63 2.92
N TYR A 34 10.90 2.46 2.38
CA TYR A 34 9.65 2.01 1.77
C TYR A 34 9.92 1.26 0.46
N LYS A 35 9.44 0.03 0.37
CA LYS A 35 9.60 -0.91 -0.76
C LYS A 35 8.22 -1.26 -1.32
N PRO A 36 7.70 -0.48 -2.28
CA PRO A 36 6.40 -0.78 -2.88
C PRO A 36 6.48 -2.03 -3.73
N ILE A 37 5.48 -2.87 -3.60
CA ILE A 37 5.28 -4.09 -4.40
C ILE A 37 3.84 -4.16 -4.88
N LEU A 38 3.56 -4.93 -5.92
CA LEU A 38 2.20 -5.26 -6.32
C LEU A 38 1.85 -6.64 -5.74
N LEU A 39 1.03 -6.67 -4.69
CA LEU A 39 0.70 -7.90 -3.96
C LEU A 39 0.03 -8.94 -4.86
N GLY A 40 -0.89 -8.53 -5.73
CA GLY A 40 -1.49 -9.43 -6.72
C GLY A 40 -0.47 -9.98 -7.72
N GLY A 41 0.54 -9.19 -8.08
CA GLY A 41 1.68 -9.63 -8.91
C GLY A 41 2.54 -10.67 -8.19
N LEU A 42 2.79 -10.46 -6.89
CA LEU A 42 3.54 -11.39 -6.05
C LEU A 42 2.81 -12.74 -5.93
N HIS A 43 1.50 -12.74 -5.66
CA HIS A 43 0.69 -13.97 -5.64
C HIS A 43 0.74 -14.72 -6.98
N ASN A 44 0.74 -14.00 -8.11
CA ASN A 44 0.85 -14.62 -9.43
C ASN A 44 2.23 -15.27 -9.66
N LEU A 45 3.31 -14.63 -9.21
CA LEU A 45 4.66 -15.19 -9.31
C LEU A 45 4.82 -16.46 -8.46
N GLU A 46 4.18 -16.48 -7.27
CA GLU A 46 4.14 -17.64 -6.38
C GLU A 46 3.17 -18.74 -6.85
N GLY A 47 2.33 -18.49 -7.85
CA GLY A 47 1.32 -19.44 -8.33
C GLY A 47 0.22 -19.74 -7.31
N ILE A 48 -0.07 -18.81 -6.40
CA ILE A 48 -1.06 -19.02 -5.33
C ILE A 48 -2.30 -18.15 -5.51
N THR A 49 -3.42 -18.65 -5.01
CA THR A 49 -4.64 -17.86 -4.88
C THR A 49 -4.55 -16.97 -3.64
N ALA A 50 -4.73 -15.66 -3.83
CA ALA A 50 -4.73 -14.71 -2.74
C ALA A 50 -5.74 -15.10 -1.64
N PRO A 51 -5.38 -15.00 -0.34
CA PRO A 51 -6.25 -15.33 0.78
C PRO A 51 -7.61 -14.60 0.74
N ALA A 52 -7.63 -13.40 0.17
CA ALA A 52 -8.84 -12.60 -0.04
C ALA A 52 -9.94 -13.31 -0.85
N PHE A 53 -9.58 -14.24 -1.73
CA PHE A 53 -10.51 -14.99 -2.58
C PHE A 53 -10.87 -16.37 -2.01
N ILE A 54 -10.35 -16.72 -0.83
CA ILE A 54 -10.64 -17.97 -0.13
C ILE A 54 -11.50 -17.64 1.10
N LYS A 55 -12.80 -17.87 1.04
CA LYS A 55 -13.79 -17.42 2.03
C LYS A 55 -13.39 -17.65 3.50
N PRO A 56 -12.91 -18.83 3.94
CA PRO A 56 -12.47 -19.03 5.32
C PRO A 56 -11.25 -18.19 5.68
N LYS A 57 -10.28 -18.06 4.76
CA LYS A 57 -9.06 -17.24 4.98
C LYS A 57 -9.40 -15.76 5.05
N LEU A 58 -10.31 -15.27 4.19
CA LEU A 58 -10.80 -13.89 4.25
C LEU A 58 -11.44 -13.59 5.61
N LYS A 59 -12.35 -14.47 6.07
CA LYS A 59 -13.01 -14.31 7.38
C LYS A 59 -12.00 -14.25 8.53
N HIS A 60 -10.99 -15.12 8.50
CA HIS A 60 -9.91 -15.11 9.49
C HIS A 60 -9.13 -13.81 9.43
N MET A 61 -8.72 -13.37 8.24
CA MET A 61 -7.97 -12.13 8.02
C MET A 61 -8.71 -10.89 8.52
N VAL A 62 -10.03 -10.81 8.27
CA VAL A 62 -10.89 -9.72 8.79
C VAL A 62 -10.85 -9.69 10.31
N ASN A 63 -11.10 -10.83 10.96
CA ASN A 63 -11.16 -10.93 12.42
C ASN A 63 -9.81 -10.61 13.06
N ASP A 64 -8.71 -11.11 12.49
CA ASP A 64 -7.35 -10.88 12.96
C ASP A 64 -6.97 -9.40 12.87
N CYS A 65 -7.20 -8.77 11.71
CA CYS A 65 -6.92 -7.34 11.53
C CYS A 65 -7.73 -6.45 12.48
N LEU A 66 -9.01 -6.74 12.69
CA LEU A 66 -9.85 -6.02 13.65
C LEU A 66 -9.35 -6.19 15.09
N LEU A 67 -8.90 -7.39 15.46
CA LEU A 67 -8.33 -7.67 16.78
C LEU A 67 -7.01 -6.90 16.99
N ILE A 68 -6.10 -6.94 16.01
CA ILE A 68 -4.83 -6.20 16.04
C ILE A 68 -5.08 -4.70 16.16
N ALA A 69 -6.00 -4.15 15.35
CA ALA A 69 -6.34 -2.74 15.37
C ALA A 69 -6.90 -2.31 16.74
N LYS A 70 -7.84 -3.09 17.29
CA LYS A 70 -8.42 -2.85 18.62
C LYS A 70 -7.36 -2.89 19.72
N LYS A 71 -6.47 -3.91 19.71
CA LYS A 71 -5.41 -4.08 20.71
C LYS A 71 -4.42 -2.91 20.73
N ASN A 72 -4.18 -2.28 19.58
CA ASN A 72 -3.23 -1.18 19.43
C ASN A 72 -3.89 0.21 19.37
N ASN A 73 -5.21 0.31 19.52
CA ASN A 73 -5.99 1.55 19.37
C ASN A 73 -5.78 2.24 18.01
N PHE A 74 -5.64 1.45 16.94
CA PHE A 74 -5.52 2.00 15.59
C PHE A 74 -6.89 2.31 15.00
N ASN A 75 -7.02 3.48 14.36
CA ASN A 75 -8.16 3.79 13.51
C ASN A 75 -8.09 2.93 12.26
N PHE A 76 -8.87 1.85 12.26
CA PHE A 76 -8.93 0.87 11.19
C PHE A 76 -10.38 0.50 10.90
N LYS A 77 -10.74 0.53 9.63
CA LYS A 77 -12.02 0.06 9.13
C LYS A 77 -11.77 -0.91 7.98
N TRP A 78 -12.35 -2.10 8.05
CA TRP A 78 -12.30 -3.01 6.90
C TRP A 78 -12.99 -2.35 5.71
N ASN A 79 -12.28 -2.19 4.61
CA ASN A 79 -12.81 -1.49 3.45
C ASN A 79 -13.93 -2.29 2.79
N SER A 80 -15.08 -1.63 2.56
CA SER A 80 -16.27 -2.24 1.99
C SER A 80 -16.12 -2.65 0.51
N LYS A 81 -15.08 -2.15 -0.16
CA LYS A 81 -14.76 -2.46 -1.57
C LYS A 81 -13.57 -3.42 -1.71
N PHE A 82 -13.07 -3.95 -0.59
CA PHE A 82 -11.93 -4.87 -0.61
C PHE A 82 -12.26 -6.19 -1.34
N PRO A 83 -11.35 -6.71 -2.19
CA PRO A 83 -10.12 -6.07 -2.64
C PRO A 83 -10.33 -5.21 -3.89
N ILE A 84 -9.64 -4.07 -3.98
CA ILE A 84 -9.57 -3.23 -5.18
C ILE A 84 -8.32 -3.55 -6.02
N ASN A 85 -8.25 -3.01 -7.25
CA ASN A 85 -7.03 -3.04 -8.03
C ASN A 85 -6.10 -1.89 -7.62
N SER A 86 -4.98 -2.20 -6.95
CA SER A 86 -4.00 -1.23 -6.47
C SER A 86 -2.98 -0.76 -7.52
N LEU A 87 -3.01 -1.30 -8.74
CA LEU A 87 -1.95 -1.11 -9.73
C LEU A 87 -1.58 0.36 -9.96
N ASN A 88 -2.57 1.22 -10.18
CA ASN A 88 -2.33 2.63 -10.49
C ASN A 88 -1.80 3.40 -9.28
N ILE A 89 -2.34 3.14 -8.09
CA ILE A 89 -1.88 3.78 -6.85
C ILE A 89 -0.49 3.29 -6.44
N MET A 90 -0.13 2.03 -6.71
CA MET A 90 1.23 1.52 -6.48
C MET A 90 2.23 2.11 -7.48
N ARG A 91 1.86 2.28 -8.76
CA ARG A 91 2.65 3.06 -9.73
C ARG A 91 2.80 4.52 -9.31
N GLY A 92 1.77 5.08 -8.70
CA GLY A 92 1.76 6.42 -8.15
C GLY A 92 2.93 6.68 -7.19
N TYR A 93 3.29 5.72 -6.35
CA TYR A 93 4.45 5.86 -5.48
C TYR A 93 5.75 6.21 -6.23
N PHE A 94 5.97 5.61 -7.40
CA PHE A 94 7.16 5.87 -8.23
C PHE A 94 7.04 7.16 -9.05
N SER A 95 5.83 7.65 -9.28
CA SER A 95 5.59 8.89 -10.03
C SER A 95 5.71 10.14 -9.15
N VAL A 96 5.51 9.99 -7.83
CA VAL A 96 5.52 11.09 -6.87
C VAL A 96 6.95 11.44 -6.48
N ASN A 97 7.24 12.74 -6.39
CA ASN A 97 8.54 13.22 -5.94
C ASN A 97 8.80 12.85 -4.46
N SER A 98 10.08 12.85 -4.06
CA SER A 98 10.49 12.43 -2.72
C SER A 98 9.87 13.26 -1.59
N LEU A 99 9.61 14.55 -1.82
CA LEU A 99 9.07 15.47 -0.79
C LEU A 99 7.60 15.18 -0.48
N SER A 100 6.82 14.75 -1.48
CA SER A 100 5.40 14.44 -1.32
C SER A 100 5.14 12.95 -0.99
N ARG A 101 6.16 12.11 -1.03
CA ARG A 101 6.03 10.64 -0.94
C ARG A 101 5.46 10.18 0.40
N ASP A 102 5.92 10.71 1.51
CA ASP A 102 5.44 10.33 2.83
C ASP A 102 3.97 10.71 3.02
N GLN A 103 3.59 11.91 2.53
CA GLN A 103 2.20 12.35 2.56
C GLN A 103 1.33 11.46 1.66
N TYR A 104 1.82 11.08 0.48
CA TYR A 104 1.13 10.17 -0.43
C TYR A 104 0.87 8.82 0.23
N ILE A 105 1.89 8.19 0.83
CA ILE A 105 1.75 6.91 1.54
C ILE A 105 0.67 7.02 2.63
N LYS A 106 0.79 8.05 3.48
CA LYS A 106 -0.16 8.27 4.57
C LYS A 106 -1.59 8.45 4.06
N THR A 107 -1.77 9.31 3.06
CA THR A 107 -3.09 9.63 2.50
C THR A 107 -3.73 8.40 1.86
N MET A 108 -3.01 7.64 1.04
CA MET A 108 -3.58 6.45 0.39
C MET A 108 -3.94 5.36 1.40
N PHE A 109 -3.10 5.09 2.40
CA PHE A 109 -3.40 4.13 3.44
C PHE A 109 -4.60 4.56 4.30
N ASP A 110 -4.64 5.80 4.77
CA ASP A 110 -5.74 6.29 5.61
C ASP A 110 -7.05 6.33 4.82
N ALA A 111 -7.05 6.81 3.57
CA ALA A 111 -8.22 6.83 2.71
C ALA A 111 -8.84 5.43 2.53
N TYR A 112 -8.00 4.42 2.34
CA TYR A 112 -8.48 3.06 2.10
C TYR A 112 -8.88 2.33 3.40
N TRP A 113 -8.05 2.35 4.43
CA TRP A 113 -8.22 1.53 5.63
C TRP A 113 -8.82 2.24 6.85
N LYS A 114 -9.01 3.54 6.78
CA LYS A 114 -9.64 4.33 7.83
C LYS A 114 -10.95 4.94 7.35
N ASP A 115 -10.92 5.55 6.15
CA ASP A 115 -12.02 6.36 5.63
C ASP A 115 -12.94 5.57 4.66
N ASP A 116 -12.65 4.28 4.39
CA ASP A 116 -13.46 3.36 3.56
C ASP A 116 -13.66 3.82 2.11
N LEU A 117 -12.68 4.51 1.54
CA LEU A 117 -12.75 5.04 0.18
C LEU A 117 -12.25 4.01 -0.85
N ASP A 118 -12.87 3.99 -2.03
CA ASP A 118 -12.38 3.21 -3.18
C ASP A 118 -11.33 4.03 -3.94
N ILE A 119 -10.08 3.97 -3.48
CA ILE A 119 -8.96 4.71 -4.07
C ILE A 119 -8.52 4.20 -5.46
N SER A 120 -9.18 3.18 -6.00
CA SER A 120 -9.01 2.76 -7.40
C SER A 120 -9.77 3.65 -8.39
N LYS A 121 -10.73 4.44 -7.88
CA LYS A 121 -11.57 5.33 -8.66
C LYS A 121 -10.93 6.70 -8.82
N GLU A 122 -10.88 7.19 -10.06
CA GLU A 122 -10.26 8.47 -10.40
C GLU A 122 -10.92 9.64 -9.66
N GLU A 123 -12.24 9.66 -9.58
CA GLU A 123 -13.02 10.68 -8.88
C GLU A 123 -12.74 10.75 -7.37
N ILE A 124 -12.33 9.62 -6.78
CA ILE A 124 -11.90 9.56 -5.36
C ILE A 124 -10.43 9.93 -5.23
N LEU A 125 -9.61 9.53 -6.19
CA LEU A 125 -8.16 9.74 -6.13
C LEU A 125 -7.78 11.22 -6.34
N ILE A 126 -8.47 11.95 -7.23
CA ILE A 126 -8.17 13.36 -7.54
C ILE A 126 -8.09 14.23 -6.28
N PRO A 127 -9.12 14.33 -5.41
CA PRO A 127 -9.03 15.16 -4.21
C PRO A 127 -7.95 14.68 -3.22
N LEU A 128 -7.59 13.39 -3.20
CA LEU A 128 -6.50 12.88 -2.37
C LEU A 128 -5.13 13.31 -2.91
N LEU A 129 -4.97 13.37 -4.24
CA LEU A 129 -3.75 13.92 -4.87
C LEU A 129 -3.59 15.40 -4.55
N ASP A 130 -4.68 16.18 -4.61
CA ASP A 130 -4.69 17.60 -4.25
C ASP A 130 -4.24 17.82 -2.79
N GLN A 131 -4.71 17.00 -1.85
CA GLN A 131 -4.26 17.01 -0.45
C GLN A 131 -2.74 16.75 -0.32
N CYS A 132 -2.19 15.94 -1.23
CA CYS A 132 -0.76 15.65 -1.29
C CYS A 132 0.04 16.70 -2.08
N ARG A 133 -0.60 17.74 -2.62
CA ARG A 133 -0.01 18.73 -3.54
C ARG A 133 0.61 18.07 -4.77
N ILE A 134 -0.06 17.07 -5.31
CA ILE A 134 0.35 16.34 -6.51
C ILE A 134 -0.57 16.75 -7.65
N ASP A 135 0.02 17.23 -8.74
CA ASP A 135 -0.70 17.55 -9.96
C ASP A 135 -1.30 16.27 -10.57
N LYS A 136 -2.63 16.26 -10.70
CA LYS A 136 -3.39 15.10 -11.19
C LYS A 136 -3.04 14.73 -12.62
N ASP A 137 -2.87 15.71 -13.51
CA ASP A 137 -2.64 15.47 -14.94
C ASP A 137 -1.25 14.87 -15.15
N ILE A 138 -0.25 15.40 -14.44
CA ILE A 138 1.10 14.83 -14.38
C ILE A 138 1.05 13.42 -13.80
N PHE A 139 0.33 13.21 -12.70
CA PHE A 139 0.19 11.90 -12.06
C PHE A 139 -0.38 10.86 -13.01
N PHE A 140 -1.57 11.12 -13.59
CA PHE A 140 -2.24 10.18 -14.49
C PHE A 140 -1.48 9.92 -15.81
N LYS A 141 -0.69 10.88 -16.26
CA LYS A 141 0.24 10.69 -17.37
C LYS A 141 1.40 9.79 -16.97
N THR A 142 2.03 10.08 -15.83
CA THR A 142 3.27 9.42 -15.39
C THR A 142 3.05 7.95 -15.00
N ILE A 143 1.94 7.60 -14.37
CA ILE A 143 1.64 6.19 -14.03
C ILE A 143 1.44 5.29 -15.26
N LYS A 144 1.25 5.89 -16.45
CA LYS A 144 1.14 5.17 -17.75
C LYS A 144 2.50 4.99 -18.42
N ASP A 145 3.54 5.68 -17.95
CA ASP A 145 4.89 5.61 -18.48
C ASP A 145 5.47 4.19 -18.32
N LEU A 146 6.17 3.73 -19.35
CA LEU A 146 6.83 2.42 -19.36
C LEU A 146 7.88 2.29 -18.25
N VAL A 147 8.64 3.35 -17.98
CA VAL A 147 9.65 3.37 -16.92
C VAL A 147 9.01 3.12 -15.55
N ILE A 148 7.87 3.77 -15.27
CA ILE A 148 7.14 3.58 -14.00
C ILE A 148 6.54 2.18 -13.90
N LYS A 149 6.01 1.65 -15.00
CA LYS A 149 5.49 0.28 -15.05
C LYS A 149 6.58 -0.75 -14.75
N GLU A 150 7.74 -0.61 -15.39
CA GLU A 150 8.87 -1.52 -15.17
C GLU A 150 9.43 -1.39 -13.73
N LYS A 151 9.51 -0.18 -13.17
CA LYS A 151 9.94 0.00 -11.76
C LYS A 151 9.10 -0.80 -10.78
N LEU A 152 7.77 -0.77 -10.91
CA LEU A 152 6.89 -1.56 -10.02
C LEU A 152 7.04 -3.06 -10.27
N LYS A 153 7.15 -3.47 -11.52
CA LYS A 153 7.35 -4.87 -11.90
C LYS A 153 8.66 -5.42 -11.35
N GLU A 154 9.76 -4.69 -11.53
CA GLU A 154 11.06 -5.07 -10.96
C GLU A 154 11.05 -5.12 -9.44
N ALA A 155 10.45 -4.11 -8.78
CA ALA A 155 10.33 -4.10 -7.32
C ALA A 155 9.57 -5.33 -6.80
N THR A 156 8.50 -5.73 -7.50
CA THR A 156 7.72 -6.93 -7.15
C THR A 156 8.53 -8.20 -7.39
N LYS A 157 9.24 -8.30 -8.54
CA LYS A 157 10.11 -9.44 -8.85
C LYS A 157 11.24 -9.58 -7.84
N ASN A 158 11.92 -8.48 -7.51
CA ASN A 158 12.99 -8.47 -6.53
C ASN A 158 12.51 -8.86 -5.11
N ALA A 159 11.27 -8.52 -4.75
CA ALA A 159 10.68 -8.97 -3.50
C ALA A 159 10.45 -10.50 -3.51
N HIS A 160 9.90 -11.03 -4.61
CA HIS A 160 9.71 -12.47 -4.80
C HIS A 160 11.04 -13.23 -4.70
N GLU A 161 12.10 -12.77 -5.39
CA GLU A 161 13.44 -13.38 -5.33
C GLU A 161 14.07 -13.37 -3.92
N LYS A 162 13.60 -12.47 -3.04
CA LYS A 162 14.00 -12.39 -1.63
C LYS A 162 13.06 -13.13 -0.69
N GLU A 163 12.15 -13.93 -1.24
CA GLU A 163 11.14 -14.67 -0.47
C GLU A 163 10.28 -13.78 0.45
N ILE A 164 10.06 -12.52 0.04
CA ILE A 164 9.15 -11.60 0.71
C ILE A 164 7.73 -11.98 0.34
N PHE A 165 6.90 -12.19 1.38
CA PHE A 165 5.50 -12.58 1.23
C PHE A 165 4.58 -11.83 2.20
#